data_0fbb7a196b3c346040b814f1e1154765
#
_entry.id   0fbb7a196b3c346040b814f1e1154765
#
_cell.length_a   1.000
_cell.length_b   1.000
_cell.length_c   1.000
_cell.angle_alpha   90.00
_cell.angle_beta   90.00
_cell.angle_gamma   90.00
#
_symmetry.space_group_name_H-M   'P 1'
#
loop_
_entity.id
_entity.type
_entity.pdbx_description
1 polymer ?
#
loop_
_entity_poly.entity_id
_entity_poly.type
_entity_poly.pdbx_seq_one_letter_code
_entity_poly.pdbx_strand_id
1 'polypeptide(L)'
;MGKVDVLKETTPLSSEDCFLVMQRPKSGFNFPLHVHMEFELNYLENAAGAIRIVGDSVEEIDDLDLVLIAGGTKHAYSNHKCPCNGIFEITIQFHKSLFDSLINRRHFKTMKDMFDNASSGLVFSREMILGIQDKLRMLSNDNKPDSFKNLLRLVEILKILSLDKAARRLNAVNTVKNYNNNDTDRLDSIMLYLHENYQKRITLSEVAKLTNMSDASLMRFLKKWTGKTFIDNLNEIRVAEAVCRLTDTSDSISEICYRCGFNSLSNFNRVFKRRRGSTPTEYREKYSRSRFII
;
A
#
# COMPACT_ATOMS: atom_id res chain seq x y z
N MET A 1 28.14 0.81 -3.83
CA MET A 1 26.72 0.60 -4.17
C MET A 1 26.10 -0.16 -3.01
N GLY A 2 25.43 0.52 -2.08
CA GLY A 2 24.68 -0.14 -1.01
C GLY A 2 23.44 -0.80 -1.62
N LYS A 3 23.19 -2.08 -1.30
CA LYS A 3 21.94 -2.74 -1.64
C LYS A 3 20.80 -1.93 -0.97
N VAL A 4 19.81 -1.51 -1.74
CA VAL A 4 18.55 -1.04 -1.20
C VAL A 4 17.90 -2.26 -0.56
N ASP A 5 17.76 -2.25 0.77
CA ASP A 5 17.04 -3.30 1.46
C ASP A 5 15.54 -3.11 1.18
N VAL A 6 14.95 -4.09 0.49
CA VAL A 6 13.53 -4.13 0.16
C VAL A 6 12.80 -4.81 1.31
N LEU A 7 11.76 -4.18 1.85
CA LEU A 7 10.96 -4.77 2.92
C LEU A 7 10.28 -6.04 2.41
N LYS A 8 10.49 -7.16 3.09
CA LYS A 8 9.69 -8.37 2.86
C LYS A 8 8.40 -8.23 3.67
N GLU A 9 7.30 -7.95 2.98
CA GLU A 9 5.99 -7.90 3.62
C GLU A 9 5.46 -9.32 3.81
N THR A 10 4.97 -9.60 5.02
CA THR A 10 4.16 -10.79 5.27
C THR A 10 2.71 -10.35 5.18
N THR A 11 2.04 -10.79 4.13
CA THR A 11 0.62 -10.49 3.95
C THR A 11 -0.20 -11.25 5.00
N PRO A 12 -1.29 -10.68 5.52
CA PRO A 12 -2.16 -11.36 6.47
C PRO A 12 -3.09 -12.39 5.79
N LEU A 13 -2.79 -12.78 4.55
CA LEU A 13 -3.54 -13.77 3.78
C LEU A 13 -3.10 -15.18 4.19
N SER A 14 -3.99 -15.96 4.79
CA SER A 14 -3.73 -17.35 5.16
C SER A 14 -3.87 -18.29 3.96
N SER A 15 -3.41 -19.54 4.10
CA SER A 15 -3.57 -20.57 3.06
C SER A 15 -5.03 -20.97 2.81
N GLU A 16 -5.94 -20.62 3.71
CA GLU A 16 -7.37 -20.90 3.61
C GLU A 16 -8.13 -19.76 2.93
N ASP A 17 -7.52 -18.57 2.85
CA ASP A 17 -8.13 -17.40 2.23
C ASP A 17 -7.90 -17.41 0.70
N CYS A 18 -8.92 -17.06 -0.06
CA CYS A 18 -8.79 -16.87 -1.51
C CYS A 18 -8.11 -15.55 -1.86
N PHE A 19 -8.45 -14.50 -1.12
CA PHE A 19 -7.94 -13.14 -1.33
C PHE A 19 -8.20 -12.26 -0.11
N LEU A 20 -7.50 -11.12 -0.07
CA LEU A 20 -7.67 -10.06 0.92
C LEU A 20 -7.99 -8.75 0.21
N VAL A 21 -8.94 -7.99 0.73
CA VAL A 21 -9.25 -6.63 0.25
C VAL A 21 -8.98 -5.65 1.38
N MET A 22 -8.18 -4.65 1.09
CA MET A 22 -7.90 -3.54 2.00
C MET A 22 -8.37 -2.25 1.35
N GLN A 23 -9.25 -1.52 2.03
CA GLN A 23 -9.69 -0.19 1.63
C GLN A 23 -9.17 0.83 2.63
N ARG A 24 -8.49 1.86 2.15
CA ARG A 24 -7.86 2.86 3.03
C ARG A 24 -8.00 4.27 2.46
N PRO A 25 -8.69 5.19 3.16
CA PRO A 25 -8.48 6.61 2.91
C PRO A 25 -7.06 6.98 3.34
N LYS A 26 -6.31 7.62 2.45
CA LYS A 26 -4.92 8.00 2.71
C LYS A 26 -4.74 9.52 2.63
N SER A 27 -3.87 10.03 3.50
CA SER A 27 -3.33 11.39 3.44
C SER A 27 -1.91 11.40 2.85
N GLY A 28 -1.52 10.35 2.15
CA GLY A 28 -0.24 10.18 1.48
C GLY A 28 0.28 8.75 1.50
N PHE A 29 1.32 8.52 0.71
CA PHE A 29 2.00 7.24 0.58
C PHE A 29 3.20 7.20 1.52
N ASN A 30 3.19 6.30 2.50
CA ASN A 30 4.21 6.17 3.53
C ASN A 30 4.74 4.76 3.69
N PHE A 31 4.23 3.82 2.88
CA PHE A 31 4.71 2.44 2.89
C PHE A 31 5.99 2.36 2.05
N PRO A 32 7.06 1.73 2.55
CA PRO A 32 8.34 1.67 1.85
C PRO A 32 8.27 0.77 0.61
N LEU A 33 9.35 0.75 -0.17
CA LEU A 33 9.55 -0.23 -1.23
C LEU A 33 9.53 -1.63 -0.61
N HIS A 34 8.59 -2.44 -1.05
CA HIS A 34 8.35 -3.76 -0.47
C HIS A 34 8.13 -4.84 -1.53
N VAL A 35 8.14 -6.07 -1.08
CA VAL A 35 7.89 -7.26 -1.91
C VAL A 35 7.15 -8.30 -1.08
N HIS A 36 6.15 -8.94 -1.68
CA HIS A 36 5.44 -10.11 -1.17
C HIS A 36 5.21 -11.12 -2.28
N MET A 37 4.69 -12.31 -1.97
CA MET A 37 4.57 -13.42 -2.93
C MET A 37 3.23 -13.49 -3.64
N GLU A 38 2.25 -12.75 -3.18
CA GLU A 38 0.90 -12.68 -3.73
C GLU A 38 0.85 -11.76 -4.96
N PHE A 39 -0.13 -11.98 -5.83
CA PHE A 39 -0.55 -10.94 -6.77
C PHE A 39 -1.19 -9.79 -6.01
N GLU A 40 -0.92 -8.57 -6.45
CA GLU A 40 -1.58 -7.36 -5.95
C GLU A 40 -2.25 -6.61 -7.10
N LEU A 41 -3.55 -6.36 -6.95
CA LEU A 41 -4.29 -5.41 -7.77
C LEU A 41 -4.50 -4.14 -6.93
N ASN A 42 -3.82 -3.06 -7.29
CA ASN A 42 -3.87 -1.79 -6.56
C ASN A 42 -4.61 -0.73 -7.36
N TYR A 43 -5.65 -0.18 -6.77
CA TYR A 43 -6.51 0.86 -7.33
C TYR A 43 -6.39 2.14 -6.52
N LEU A 44 -6.20 3.27 -7.20
CA LEU A 44 -6.07 4.60 -6.60
C LEU A 44 -7.00 5.61 -7.27
N GLU A 45 -7.60 6.46 -6.44
CA GLU A 45 -8.31 7.69 -6.85
C GLU A 45 -7.68 8.91 -6.17
N ASN A 46 -7.76 10.06 -6.82
CA ASN A 46 -7.24 11.34 -6.34
C ASN A 46 -5.72 11.31 -6.06
N ALA A 47 -4.98 10.53 -6.84
CA ALA A 47 -3.55 10.31 -6.66
C ALA A 47 -2.67 11.07 -7.66
N ALA A 48 -3.24 12.02 -8.41
CA ALA A 48 -2.50 12.78 -9.43
C ALA A 48 -1.19 13.36 -8.91
N GLY A 49 -0.10 13.14 -9.64
CA GLY A 49 1.24 13.61 -9.28
C GLY A 49 1.97 12.71 -8.28
N ALA A 50 1.38 11.59 -7.84
CA ALA A 50 2.13 10.57 -7.11
C ALA A 50 3.07 9.80 -8.06
N ILE A 51 4.10 9.18 -7.50
CA ILE A 51 5.00 8.29 -8.23
C ILE A 51 4.64 6.86 -7.89
N ARG A 52 4.42 6.05 -8.92
CA ARG A 52 4.33 4.59 -8.83
C ARG A 52 5.69 3.98 -9.16
N ILE A 53 6.18 3.11 -8.30
CA ILE A 53 7.40 2.33 -8.47
C ILE A 53 6.98 0.87 -8.56
N VAL A 54 7.31 0.18 -9.65
CA VAL A 54 7.07 -1.26 -9.82
C VAL A 54 8.25 -1.86 -10.58
N GLY A 55 8.97 -2.77 -9.94
CA GLY A 55 10.23 -3.28 -10.48
C GLY A 55 11.24 -2.15 -10.68
N ASP A 56 11.64 -1.95 -11.93
CA ASP A 56 12.53 -0.86 -12.33
C ASP A 56 11.80 0.29 -13.02
N SER A 57 10.47 0.22 -13.11
CA SER A 57 9.64 1.30 -13.65
C SER A 57 9.33 2.33 -12.57
N VAL A 58 9.48 3.61 -12.90
CA VAL A 58 9.18 4.76 -12.03
C VAL A 58 8.38 5.76 -12.86
N GLU A 59 7.11 5.93 -12.56
CA GLU A 59 6.18 6.77 -13.33
C GLU A 59 5.36 7.68 -12.44
N GLU A 60 5.18 8.94 -12.87
CA GLU A 60 4.17 9.84 -12.29
C GLU A 60 2.79 9.38 -12.78
N ILE A 61 1.81 9.25 -11.88
CA ILE A 61 0.47 8.77 -12.20
C ILE A 61 -0.54 9.92 -12.25
N ASP A 62 -1.64 9.67 -12.96
CA ASP A 62 -2.79 10.56 -13.01
C ASP A 62 -3.70 10.42 -11.77
N ASP A 63 -4.87 11.02 -11.81
CA ASP A 63 -5.88 10.99 -10.74
C ASP A 63 -6.42 9.58 -10.46
N LEU A 64 -6.46 8.72 -11.50
CA LEU A 64 -6.85 7.31 -11.43
C LEU A 64 -5.69 6.43 -11.85
N ASP A 65 -5.40 5.41 -11.05
CA ASP A 65 -4.41 4.38 -11.37
C ASP A 65 -4.94 3.00 -11.00
N LEU A 66 -4.68 2.02 -11.84
CA LEU A 66 -4.95 0.61 -11.57
C LEU A 66 -3.82 -0.22 -12.13
N VAL A 67 -3.13 -0.93 -11.27
CA VAL A 67 -2.01 -1.77 -11.64
C VAL A 67 -2.15 -3.17 -11.06
N LEU A 68 -1.86 -4.19 -11.86
CA LEU A 68 -1.69 -5.57 -11.42
C LEU A 68 -0.20 -5.86 -11.31
N ILE A 69 0.25 -6.27 -10.14
CA ILE A 69 1.64 -6.57 -9.79
C ILE A 69 1.74 -8.06 -9.46
N ALA A 70 2.66 -8.75 -10.09
CA ALA A 70 2.91 -10.16 -9.79
C ALA A 70 3.75 -10.31 -8.52
N GLY A 71 3.54 -11.41 -7.80
CA GLY A 71 4.33 -11.75 -6.62
C GLY A 71 5.82 -11.79 -6.89
N GLY A 72 6.61 -11.34 -5.94
CA GLY A 72 8.05 -11.21 -6.06
C GLY A 72 8.53 -9.93 -6.75
N THR A 73 7.63 -9.07 -7.21
CA THR A 73 7.97 -7.78 -7.81
C THR A 73 7.99 -6.69 -6.73
N LYS A 74 9.13 -6.02 -6.57
CA LYS A 74 9.25 -4.87 -5.64
C LYS A 74 8.36 -3.72 -6.10
N HIS A 75 7.64 -3.08 -5.18
CA HIS A 75 6.77 -1.97 -5.52
C HIS A 75 6.54 -1.00 -4.36
N ALA A 76 6.17 0.23 -4.70
CA ALA A 76 5.82 1.29 -3.76
C ALA A 76 5.12 2.45 -4.47
N TYR A 77 4.50 3.34 -3.69
CA TYR A 77 4.06 4.66 -4.12
C TYR A 77 4.73 5.76 -3.31
N SER A 78 4.96 6.90 -3.93
CA SER A 78 5.55 8.09 -3.30
C SER A 78 4.71 9.34 -3.59
N ASN A 79 4.67 10.26 -2.63
CA ASN A 79 3.82 11.46 -2.72
C ASN A 79 4.21 12.42 -3.85
N HIS A 80 5.50 12.61 -4.10
CA HIS A 80 6.05 13.52 -5.11
C HIS A 80 5.29 14.86 -5.24
N LYS A 81 4.51 15.07 -6.31
CA LYS A 81 3.68 16.26 -6.56
C LYS A 81 2.23 16.09 -6.11
N CYS A 82 1.85 14.90 -5.62
CA CYS A 82 0.50 14.64 -5.19
C CYS A 82 0.15 15.50 -3.96
N PRO A 83 -0.93 16.30 -4.01
CA PRO A 83 -1.39 17.05 -2.84
C PRO A 83 -1.88 16.14 -1.72
N CYS A 84 -2.12 14.86 -2.02
CA CYS A 84 -2.53 13.80 -1.10
C CYS A 84 -3.80 14.13 -0.30
N ASN A 85 -4.69 14.90 -0.88
CA ASN A 85 -5.97 15.25 -0.28
C ASN A 85 -7.05 14.26 -0.70
N GLY A 86 -7.43 13.36 0.22
CA GLY A 86 -8.53 12.44 -0.02
C GLY A 86 -8.21 11.32 -1.02
N ILE A 87 -6.97 10.82 -1.01
CA ILE A 87 -6.61 9.62 -1.77
C ILE A 87 -7.48 8.47 -1.27
N PHE A 88 -8.09 7.76 -2.20
CA PHE A 88 -8.82 6.54 -1.94
C PHE A 88 -8.08 5.37 -2.56
N GLU A 89 -7.76 4.35 -1.76
CA GLU A 89 -7.02 3.17 -2.19
C GLU A 89 -7.81 1.90 -1.91
N ILE A 90 -7.84 1.02 -2.90
CA ILE A 90 -8.25 -0.38 -2.73
C ILE A 90 -7.08 -1.25 -3.16
N THR A 91 -6.57 -2.04 -2.22
CA THR A 91 -5.55 -3.07 -2.49
C THR A 91 -6.19 -4.44 -2.38
N ILE A 92 -6.06 -5.26 -3.42
CA ILE A 92 -6.55 -6.63 -3.44
C ILE A 92 -5.35 -7.55 -3.62
N GLN A 93 -5.08 -8.39 -2.61
CA GLN A 93 -4.01 -9.39 -2.65
C GLN A 93 -4.63 -10.80 -2.76
N PHE A 94 -4.06 -11.65 -3.60
CA PHE A 94 -4.51 -13.02 -3.78
C PHE A 94 -3.36 -13.96 -4.14
N HIS A 95 -3.46 -15.23 -3.71
CA HIS A 95 -2.44 -16.23 -4.00
C HIS A 95 -2.39 -16.57 -5.50
N LYS A 96 -1.18 -16.75 -6.00
CA LYS A 96 -0.97 -17.22 -7.38
C LYS A 96 -1.73 -18.53 -7.65
N SER A 97 -1.76 -19.43 -6.65
CA SER A 97 -2.40 -20.73 -6.74
C SER A 97 -3.92 -20.70 -6.82
N LEU A 98 -4.58 -19.55 -6.58
CA LEU A 98 -6.03 -19.42 -6.64
C LEU A 98 -6.64 -19.96 -7.96
N PHE A 99 -5.89 -19.84 -9.04
CA PHE A 99 -6.34 -20.25 -10.38
C PHE A 99 -5.58 -21.43 -10.96
N ASP A 100 -4.64 -22.08 -10.26
CA ASP A 100 -3.72 -23.09 -10.81
C ASP A 100 -4.45 -24.25 -11.51
N SER A 101 -5.56 -24.73 -10.96
CA SER A 101 -6.35 -25.82 -11.56
C SER A 101 -7.15 -25.38 -12.79
N LEU A 102 -7.39 -24.08 -12.98
CA LEU A 102 -8.26 -23.53 -14.00
C LEU A 102 -7.53 -22.74 -15.09
N ILE A 103 -6.36 -22.15 -14.74
CA ILE A 103 -5.68 -21.16 -15.58
C ILE A 103 -5.30 -21.68 -16.97
N ASN A 104 -5.06 -22.98 -17.10
CA ASN A 104 -4.75 -23.62 -18.38
C ASN A 104 -6.01 -24.06 -19.18
N ARG A 105 -7.22 -23.82 -18.65
CA ARG A 105 -8.45 -24.10 -19.37
C ARG A 105 -8.75 -22.99 -20.38
N ARG A 106 -9.36 -23.37 -21.52
CA ARG A 106 -9.64 -22.45 -22.64
C ARG A 106 -10.34 -21.15 -22.24
N HIS A 107 -11.25 -21.19 -21.26
CA HIS A 107 -11.99 -20.01 -20.80
C HIS A 107 -11.14 -19.02 -20.01
N PHE A 108 -9.98 -19.44 -19.49
CA PHE A 108 -9.06 -18.63 -18.71
C PHE A 108 -7.89 -18.08 -19.53
N LYS A 109 -7.82 -18.33 -20.83
CA LYS A 109 -6.69 -17.93 -21.67
C LYS A 109 -6.34 -16.45 -21.53
N THR A 110 -7.32 -15.54 -21.62
CA THR A 110 -7.04 -14.09 -21.49
C THR A 110 -6.54 -13.72 -20.10
N MET A 111 -7.05 -14.36 -19.03
CA MET A 111 -6.55 -14.14 -17.66
C MET A 111 -5.14 -14.68 -17.51
N LYS A 112 -4.81 -15.82 -18.11
CA LYS A 112 -3.45 -16.35 -18.13
C LYS A 112 -2.50 -15.35 -18.78
N ASP A 113 -2.83 -14.87 -19.96
CA ASP A 113 -2.04 -13.89 -20.71
C ASP A 113 -1.85 -12.60 -19.88
N MET A 114 -2.88 -12.16 -19.14
CA MET A 114 -2.82 -11.02 -18.23
C MET A 114 -1.85 -11.26 -17.07
N PHE A 115 -1.92 -12.42 -16.40
CA PHE A 115 -1.03 -12.76 -15.28
C PHE A 115 0.43 -12.92 -15.74
N ASP A 116 0.66 -13.52 -16.90
CA ASP A 116 2.00 -13.63 -17.48
C ASP A 116 2.58 -12.24 -17.80
N ASN A 117 1.73 -11.29 -18.19
CA ASN A 117 2.11 -9.91 -18.46
C ASN A 117 2.37 -9.08 -17.19
N ALA A 118 1.80 -9.46 -16.06
CA ALA A 118 1.93 -8.73 -14.80
C ALA A 118 3.31 -8.88 -14.13
N SER A 119 4.20 -9.73 -14.64
CA SER A 119 5.55 -9.95 -14.08
C SER A 119 6.41 -8.68 -14.02
N SER A 120 6.14 -7.69 -14.89
CA SER A 120 6.78 -6.37 -14.85
C SER A 120 5.85 -5.26 -14.33
N GLY A 121 4.66 -5.63 -13.84
CA GLY A 121 3.55 -4.72 -13.60
C GLY A 121 2.73 -4.45 -14.87
N LEU A 122 1.42 -4.52 -14.74
CA LEU A 122 0.47 -4.28 -15.84
C LEU A 122 -0.50 -3.16 -15.43
N VAL A 123 -0.43 -2.05 -16.13
CA VAL A 123 -1.31 -0.88 -15.92
C VAL A 123 -2.49 -0.95 -16.86
N PHE A 124 -3.69 -0.73 -16.34
CA PHE A 124 -4.92 -0.74 -17.12
C PHE A 124 -5.28 0.64 -17.65
N SER A 125 -6.04 0.66 -18.74
CA SER A 125 -6.48 1.90 -19.37
C SER A 125 -7.49 2.64 -18.49
N ARG A 126 -7.52 3.97 -18.62
CA ARG A 126 -8.49 4.81 -17.90
C ARG A 126 -9.94 4.40 -18.20
N GLU A 127 -10.23 4.05 -19.44
CA GLU A 127 -11.56 3.58 -19.86
C GLU A 127 -11.95 2.30 -19.09
N MET A 128 -11.02 1.35 -19.01
CA MET A 128 -11.24 0.11 -18.25
C MET A 128 -11.45 0.40 -16.77
N ILE A 129 -10.66 1.28 -16.18
CA ILE A 129 -10.78 1.67 -14.77
C ILE A 129 -12.18 2.23 -14.50
N LEU A 130 -12.63 3.19 -15.29
CA LEU A 130 -13.96 3.79 -15.15
C LEU A 130 -15.08 2.76 -15.30
N GLY A 131 -14.90 1.75 -16.16
CA GLY A 131 -15.88 0.69 -16.37
C GLY A 131 -16.03 -0.30 -15.20
N ILE A 132 -15.02 -0.40 -14.31
CA ILE A 132 -15.03 -1.37 -13.21
C ILE A 132 -14.97 -0.74 -11.82
N GLN A 133 -14.83 0.57 -11.69
CA GLN A 133 -14.63 1.23 -10.39
C GLN A 133 -15.74 0.91 -9.39
N ASP A 134 -17.01 0.84 -9.83
CA ASP A 134 -18.12 0.50 -8.96
C ASP A 134 -18.03 -0.96 -8.47
N LYS A 135 -17.56 -1.89 -9.31
CA LYS A 135 -17.33 -3.29 -8.91
C LYS A 135 -16.21 -3.40 -7.87
N LEU A 136 -15.13 -2.62 -8.03
CA LEU A 136 -14.04 -2.54 -7.05
C LEU A 136 -14.54 -1.99 -5.70
N ARG A 137 -15.33 -0.92 -5.73
CA ARG A 137 -15.94 -0.35 -4.53
C ARG A 137 -16.92 -1.32 -3.85
N MET A 138 -17.74 -2.04 -4.63
CA MET A 138 -18.64 -3.07 -4.10
C MET A 138 -17.88 -4.21 -3.42
N LEU A 139 -16.72 -4.60 -3.95
CA LEU A 139 -15.89 -5.65 -3.36
C LEU A 139 -15.31 -5.21 -2.01
N SER A 140 -15.01 -3.93 -1.84
CA SER A 140 -14.42 -3.36 -0.62
C SER A 140 -15.44 -2.97 0.46
N ASN A 141 -16.70 -2.70 0.10
CA ASN A 141 -17.72 -2.15 0.99
C ASN A 141 -18.64 -3.18 1.65
N ASP A 142 -18.50 -4.46 1.34
CA ASP A 142 -19.37 -5.50 1.90
C ASP A 142 -19.08 -5.70 3.40
N ASN A 143 -19.93 -5.10 4.26
CA ASN A 143 -19.89 -5.21 5.71
C ASN A 143 -20.27 -6.63 6.25
N LYS A 144 -20.67 -7.55 5.37
CA LYS A 144 -20.82 -8.98 5.63
C LYS A 144 -20.14 -9.69 4.47
N PRO A 145 -18.96 -10.25 4.68
CA PRO A 145 -18.33 -11.02 3.63
C PRO A 145 -19.14 -12.31 3.40
N ASP A 146 -20.11 -12.26 2.49
CA ASP A 146 -20.41 -13.46 1.73
C ASP A 146 -19.15 -13.73 0.90
N SER A 147 -18.23 -14.47 1.51
CA SER A 147 -16.90 -14.71 0.97
C SER A 147 -16.97 -15.31 -0.44
N PHE A 148 -17.96 -16.15 -0.72
CA PHE A 148 -18.14 -16.75 -2.03
C PHE A 148 -18.61 -15.74 -3.09
N LYS A 149 -19.56 -14.87 -2.78
CA LYS A 149 -20.03 -13.81 -3.68
C LYS A 149 -18.91 -12.83 -4.02
N ASN A 150 -18.08 -12.51 -3.05
CA ASN A 150 -16.93 -11.63 -3.26
C ASN A 150 -15.82 -12.30 -4.08
N LEU A 151 -15.63 -13.62 -3.92
CA LEU A 151 -14.75 -14.39 -4.82
C LEU A 151 -15.23 -14.33 -6.25
N LEU A 152 -16.53 -14.54 -6.51
CA LEU A 152 -17.11 -14.43 -7.86
C LEU A 152 -16.93 -13.02 -8.44
N ARG A 153 -17.09 -11.96 -7.63
CA ARG A 153 -16.84 -10.57 -8.05
C ARG A 153 -15.37 -10.36 -8.43
N LEU A 154 -14.44 -10.87 -7.61
CA LEU A 154 -13.02 -10.80 -7.95
C LEU A 154 -12.71 -11.48 -9.27
N VAL A 155 -13.24 -12.70 -9.48
CA VAL A 155 -13.07 -13.44 -10.75
C VAL A 155 -13.66 -12.65 -11.92
N GLU A 156 -14.83 -12.05 -11.75
CA GLU A 156 -15.46 -11.18 -12.76
C GLU A 156 -14.59 -9.97 -13.09
N ILE A 157 -14.09 -9.24 -12.06
CA ILE A 157 -13.19 -8.10 -12.23
C ILE A 157 -11.94 -8.52 -13.01
N LEU A 158 -11.26 -9.57 -12.59
CA LEU A 158 -10.05 -10.07 -13.25
C LEU A 158 -10.34 -10.50 -14.70
N LYS A 159 -11.51 -11.09 -14.94
CA LYS A 159 -11.93 -11.46 -16.30
C LYS A 159 -12.16 -10.23 -17.18
N ILE A 160 -12.82 -9.19 -16.67
CA ILE A 160 -13.03 -7.94 -17.39
C ILE A 160 -11.68 -7.28 -17.71
N LEU A 161 -10.81 -7.15 -16.70
CA LEU A 161 -9.46 -6.59 -16.85
C LEU A 161 -8.63 -7.34 -17.88
N SER A 162 -8.78 -8.67 -17.97
CA SER A 162 -8.06 -9.47 -18.95
C SER A 162 -8.45 -9.21 -20.41
N LEU A 163 -9.48 -8.42 -20.65
CA LEU A 163 -9.94 -8.02 -21.99
C LEU A 163 -9.48 -6.62 -22.39
N ASP A 164 -8.78 -5.92 -21.52
CA ASP A 164 -8.23 -4.58 -21.80
C ASP A 164 -7.09 -4.66 -22.82
N LYS A 165 -7.40 -4.29 -24.08
CA LYS A 165 -6.41 -4.27 -25.16
C LYS A 165 -5.43 -3.09 -25.08
N ALA A 166 -5.77 -2.08 -24.30
CA ALA A 166 -4.93 -0.90 -24.06
C ALA A 166 -4.09 -1.03 -22.77
N ALA A 167 -4.22 -2.15 -22.06
CA ALA A 167 -3.37 -2.43 -20.91
C ALA A 167 -1.89 -2.45 -21.31
N ARG A 168 -1.05 -1.82 -20.49
CA ARG A 168 0.35 -1.58 -20.78
C ARG A 168 1.26 -2.23 -19.75
N ARG A 169 2.25 -3.00 -20.20
CA ARG A 169 3.33 -3.47 -19.32
C ARG A 169 4.21 -2.29 -18.90
N LEU A 170 4.65 -2.32 -17.67
CA LEU A 170 5.64 -1.40 -17.16
C LEU A 170 7.04 -1.85 -17.61
N ASN A 171 7.71 -1.00 -18.37
CA ASN A 171 9.06 -1.23 -18.83
C ASN A 171 10.04 -0.35 -18.05
N ALA A 172 11.25 -0.83 -17.84
CA ALA A 172 12.33 -0.11 -17.14
C ALA A 172 12.74 1.25 -17.78
N VAL A 173 12.14 1.65 -18.89
CA VAL A 173 12.63 2.78 -19.74
C VAL A 173 11.78 4.04 -19.65
N ASN A 174 10.62 4.03 -18.99
CA ASN A 174 9.83 5.27 -18.80
C ASN A 174 10.27 5.98 -17.51
N THR A 175 11.52 6.37 -17.46
CA THR A 175 12.02 7.24 -16.39
C THR A 175 11.39 8.62 -16.50
N VAL A 176 10.76 9.08 -15.46
CA VAL A 176 10.59 10.52 -15.23
C VAL A 176 11.99 11.13 -15.36
N LYS A 177 12.23 11.91 -16.43
CA LYS A 177 13.51 12.60 -16.65
C LYS A 177 13.80 13.44 -15.39
N ASN A 178 14.84 13.06 -14.63
CA ASN A 178 15.37 13.69 -13.42
C ASN A 178 15.01 13.06 -12.05
N TYR A 179 14.62 11.81 -11.96
CA TYR A 179 14.74 11.12 -10.68
C TYR A 179 16.21 10.69 -10.49
N ASN A 180 16.90 11.31 -9.55
CA ASN A 180 18.18 10.80 -9.08
C ASN A 180 17.89 9.47 -8.39
N ASN A 181 18.27 8.35 -8.97
CA ASN A 181 18.13 7.02 -8.35
C ASN A 181 18.66 7.01 -6.91
N ASN A 182 19.74 7.76 -6.63
CA ASN A 182 20.29 7.95 -5.29
C ASN A 182 19.30 8.56 -4.27
N ASP A 183 18.41 9.44 -4.68
CA ASP A 183 17.47 10.09 -3.75
C ASP A 183 16.27 9.19 -3.45
N THR A 184 15.79 8.42 -4.42
CA THR A 184 14.75 7.40 -4.22
C THR A 184 15.26 6.30 -3.31
N ASP A 185 16.46 5.76 -3.58
CA ASP A 185 17.11 4.73 -2.76
C ASP A 185 17.31 5.22 -1.30
N ARG A 186 17.64 6.51 -1.12
CA ARG A 186 17.76 7.11 0.22
C ARG A 186 16.43 7.20 0.93
N LEU A 187 15.36 7.63 0.23
CA LEU A 187 14.02 7.69 0.82
C LEU A 187 13.55 6.32 1.25
N ASP A 188 13.74 5.31 0.39
CA ASP A 188 13.35 3.93 0.67
C ASP A 188 14.11 3.38 1.88
N SER A 189 15.43 3.64 1.97
CA SER A 189 16.24 3.25 3.13
C SER A 189 15.77 3.92 4.42
N ILE A 190 15.38 5.20 4.37
CA ILE A 190 14.83 5.92 5.52
C ILE A 190 13.50 5.31 5.93
N MET A 191 12.58 5.12 4.98
CA MET A 191 11.23 4.61 5.28
C MET A 191 11.29 3.18 5.81
N LEU A 192 12.13 2.32 5.22
CA LEU A 192 12.38 0.97 5.70
C LEU A 192 12.89 0.98 7.15
N TYR A 193 13.91 1.78 7.44
CA TYR A 193 14.44 1.88 8.80
C TYR A 193 13.37 2.32 9.81
N LEU A 194 12.53 3.30 9.45
CA LEU A 194 11.43 3.74 10.29
C LEU A 194 10.41 2.64 10.53
N HIS A 195 10.06 1.86 9.50
CA HIS A 195 9.13 0.73 9.60
C HIS A 195 9.67 -0.43 10.46
N GLU A 196 10.93 -0.76 10.34
CA GLU A 196 11.55 -1.82 11.14
C GLU A 196 11.74 -1.44 12.62
N ASN A 197 11.85 -0.14 12.90
CA ASN A 197 12.24 0.34 14.23
C ASN A 197 11.19 1.23 14.91
N TYR A 198 9.99 1.45 14.32
CA TYR A 198 8.98 2.39 14.85
C TYR A 198 8.61 2.17 16.31
N GLN A 199 8.73 0.94 16.82
CA GLN A 199 8.44 0.59 18.21
C GLN A 199 9.46 1.19 19.21
N LYS A 200 10.67 1.49 18.73
CA LYS A 200 11.76 2.03 19.53
C LYS A 200 11.79 3.57 19.49
N ARG A 201 12.60 4.14 20.36
CA ARG A 201 12.94 5.56 20.25
C ARG A 201 13.94 5.75 19.11
N ILE A 202 13.52 6.41 18.04
CA ILE A 202 14.36 6.75 16.90
C ILE A 202 14.66 8.26 16.95
N THR A 203 15.91 8.63 16.71
CA THR A 203 16.33 10.02 16.64
C THR A 203 16.59 10.44 15.18
N LEU A 204 16.44 11.73 14.90
CA LEU A 204 16.73 12.28 13.57
C LEU A 204 18.18 11.98 13.17
N SER A 205 19.13 12.14 14.12
CA SER A 205 20.56 11.95 13.87
C SER A 205 20.93 10.50 13.54
N GLU A 206 20.23 9.51 14.11
CA GLU A 206 20.41 8.10 13.72
C GLU A 206 20.05 7.89 12.24
N VAL A 207 18.90 8.41 11.84
CA VAL A 207 18.43 8.26 10.43
C VAL A 207 19.30 9.08 9.47
N ALA A 208 19.77 10.25 9.87
CA ALA A 208 20.69 11.06 9.08
C ALA A 208 22.02 10.33 8.79
N LYS A 209 22.56 9.62 9.78
CA LYS A 209 23.78 8.81 9.64
C LYS A 209 23.62 7.67 8.64
N LEU A 210 22.45 7.00 8.59
CA LEU A 210 22.17 5.90 7.65
C LEU A 210 22.30 6.34 6.19
N THR A 211 21.95 7.58 5.89
CA THR A 211 21.93 8.12 4.53
C THR A 211 23.09 9.08 4.25
N ASN A 212 24.09 9.15 5.15
CA ASN A 212 25.21 10.07 5.07
C ASN A 212 24.77 11.56 4.91
N MET A 213 23.73 11.94 5.63
CA MET A 213 23.18 13.31 5.61
C MET A 213 23.41 14.00 6.96
N SER A 214 23.43 15.34 6.96
CA SER A 214 23.24 16.10 8.19
C SER A 214 21.76 16.12 8.59
N ASP A 215 21.47 16.34 9.88
CA ASP A 215 20.09 16.45 10.39
C ASP A 215 19.26 17.48 9.61
N ALA A 216 19.85 18.64 9.30
CA ALA A 216 19.21 19.69 8.53
C ALA A 216 18.92 19.27 7.08
N SER A 217 19.84 18.51 6.47
CA SER A 217 19.66 17.97 5.10
C SER A 217 18.58 16.93 5.07
N LEU A 218 18.55 16.02 6.06
CA LEU A 218 17.50 15.01 6.19
C LEU A 218 16.11 15.65 6.39
N MET A 219 15.99 16.67 7.23
CA MET A 219 14.71 17.38 7.41
C MET A 219 14.18 17.98 6.11
N ARG A 220 15.06 18.67 5.34
CA ARG A 220 14.68 19.23 4.03
C ARG A 220 14.35 18.16 3.03
N PHE A 221 15.11 17.08 3.01
CA PHE A 221 14.90 15.93 2.16
C PHE A 221 13.53 15.29 2.41
N LEU A 222 13.22 14.92 3.65
CA LEU A 222 11.91 14.34 4.00
C LEU A 222 10.77 15.32 3.66
N LYS A 223 10.92 16.61 3.97
CA LYS A 223 9.89 17.59 3.64
C LYS A 223 9.65 17.72 2.14
N LYS A 224 10.72 17.66 1.33
CA LYS A 224 10.64 17.68 -0.13
C LYS A 224 9.93 16.44 -0.67
N TRP A 225 10.28 15.25 -0.17
CA TRP A 225 9.86 13.98 -0.75
C TRP A 225 8.54 13.44 -0.19
N THR A 226 8.26 13.65 1.08
CA THR A 226 7.06 13.16 1.76
C THR A 226 6.04 14.25 2.10
N GLY A 227 6.41 15.52 1.94
CA GLY A 227 5.59 16.65 2.41
C GLY A 227 5.54 16.78 3.93
N LYS A 228 6.19 15.88 4.70
CA LYS A 228 6.07 15.73 6.16
C LYS A 228 7.41 15.92 6.86
N THR A 229 7.36 16.22 8.17
CA THR A 229 8.56 16.20 9.02
C THR A 229 8.96 14.76 9.35
N PHE A 230 10.18 14.57 9.89
CA PHE A 230 10.63 13.28 10.41
C PHE A 230 9.65 12.68 11.44
N ILE A 231 9.25 13.49 12.42
CA ILE A 231 8.30 13.05 13.47
C ILE A 231 6.92 12.75 12.88
N ASP A 232 6.49 13.48 11.86
CA ASP A 232 5.21 13.20 11.19
C ASP A 232 5.24 11.89 10.42
N ASN A 233 6.34 11.58 9.71
CA ASN A 233 6.50 10.28 9.03
C ASN A 233 6.50 9.12 10.05
N LEU A 234 7.28 9.22 11.13
CA LEU A 234 7.32 8.20 12.17
C LEU A 234 5.95 8.01 12.85
N ASN A 235 5.25 9.10 13.16
CA ASN A 235 3.91 9.02 13.77
C ASN A 235 2.87 8.46 12.80
N GLU A 236 3.01 8.65 11.49
CA GLU A 236 2.11 8.04 10.51
C GLU A 236 2.22 6.51 10.54
N ILE A 237 3.45 5.99 10.53
CA ILE A 237 3.74 4.56 10.63
C ILE A 237 3.15 4.00 11.93
N ARG A 238 3.41 4.65 13.06
CA ARG A 238 2.89 4.24 14.37
C ARG A 238 1.36 4.22 14.45
N VAL A 239 0.71 5.22 13.86
CA VAL A 239 -0.75 5.28 13.83
C VAL A 239 -1.34 4.25 12.87
N ALA A 240 -0.69 3.98 11.72
CA ALA A 240 -1.12 2.92 10.82
C ALA A 240 -1.09 1.55 11.50
N GLU A 241 0.00 1.24 12.19
CA GLU A 241 0.12 0.02 12.99
C GLU A 241 -0.91 -0.04 14.13
N ALA A 242 -1.16 1.08 14.81
CA ALA A 242 -2.19 1.14 15.85
C ALA A 242 -3.59 0.86 15.29
N VAL A 243 -3.91 1.32 14.09
CA VAL A 243 -5.17 1.01 13.41
C VAL A 243 -5.30 -0.49 13.21
N CYS A 244 -4.29 -1.17 12.65
CA CYS A 244 -4.30 -2.62 12.48
C CYS A 244 -4.56 -3.34 13.81
N ARG A 245 -3.82 -2.97 14.88
CA ARG A 245 -4.01 -3.60 16.20
C ARG A 245 -5.37 -3.31 16.84
N LEU A 246 -5.90 -2.11 16.64
CA LEU A 246 -7.24 -1.75 17.13
C LEU A 246 -8.34 -2.59 16.48
N THR A 247 -8.19 -2.96 15.21
CA THR A 247 -9.16 -3.77 14.47
C THR A 247 -8.92 -5.27 14.63
N ASP A 248 -7.68 -5.70 14.78
CA ASP A 248 -7.29 -7.10 14.63
C ASP A 248 -7.02 -7.81 15.96
N THR A 249 -6.88 -7.07 17.06
CA THR A 249 -6.57 -7.63 18.38
C THR A 249 -7.51 -7.12 19.47
N SER A 250 -7.56 -7.87 20.57
CA SER A 250 -8.21 -7.46 21.82
C SER A 250 -7.28 -6.70 22.77
N ASP A 251 -6.06 -6.35 22.35
CA ASP A 251 -5.09 -5.61 23.16
C ASP A 251 -5.73 -4.33 23.70
N SER A 252 -5.43 -3.94 24.94
CA SER A 252 -5.91 -2.69 25.51
C SER A 252 -5.34 -1.47 24.74
N ILE A 253 -6.02 -0.34 24.78
CA ILE A 253 -5.55 0.89 24.15
C ILE A 253 -4.15 1.29 24.68
N SER A 254 -3.89 1.01 25.95
CA SER A 254 -2.60 1.26 26.56
C SER A 254 -1.51 0.35 26.00
N GLU A 255 -1.76 -0.94 25.86
CA GLU A 255 -0.81 -1.90 25.26
C GLU A 255 -0.51 -1.50 23.81
N ILE A 256 -1.52 -1.20 23.01
CA ILE A 256 -1.34 -0.74 21.63
C ILE A 256 -0.48 0.52 21.57
N CYS A 257 -0.74 1.50 22.45
CA CYS A 257 0.05 2.71 22.55
C CYS A 257 1.56 2.41 22.67
N TYR A 258 1.92 1.56 23.64
CA TYR A 258 3.34 1.25 23.90
C TYR A 258 3.94 0.34 22.81
N ARG A 259 3.20 -0.66 22.34
CA ARG A 259 3.64 -1.54 21.23
C ARG A 259 3.86 -0.79 19.92
N CYS A 260 3.12 0.31 19.71
CA CYS A 260 3.31 1.18 18.56
C CYS A 260 4.41 2.26 18.78
N GLY A 261 5.16 2.20 19.88
CA GLY A 261 6.31 3.05 20.15
C GLY A 261 5.96 4.45 20.66
N PHE A 262 4.74 4.68 21.15
CA PHE A 262 4.41 5.92 21.86
C PHE A 262 4.81 5.83 23.34
N ASN A 263 5.41 6.92 23.84
CA ASN A 263 5.89 6.98 25.23
C ASN A 263 4.80 7.38 26.24
N SER A 264 3.64 7.85 25.77
CA SER A 264 2.53 8.21 26.65
C SER A 264 1.20 8.09 25.94
N LEU A 265 0.20 7.65 26.69
CA LEU A 265 -1.18 7.50 26.22
C LEU A 265 -1.79 8.84 25.78
N SER A 266 -1.48 9.93 26.49
CA SER A 266 -1.97 11.26 26.12
C SER A 266 -1.45 11.71 24.76
N ASN A 267 -0.15 11.52 24.49
CA ASN A 267 0.43 11.84 23.19
C ASN A 267 -0.14 10.94 22.08
N PHE A 268 -0.28 9.65 22.35
CA PHE A 268 -0.90 8.69 21.44
C PHE A 268 -2.31 9.12 21.04
N ASN A 269 -3.19 9.35 22.02
CA ASN A 269 -4.59 9.77 21.78
C ASN A 269 -4.64 11.08 20.97
N ARG A 270 -3.82 12.07 21.31
CA ARG A 270 -3.76 13.35 20.60
C ARG A 270 -3.31 13.17 19.14
N VAL A 271 -2.25 12.39 18.89
CA VAL A 271 -1.70 12.13 17.55
C VAL A 271 -2.69 11.31 16.74
N PHE A 272 -3.25 10.24 17.32
CA PHE A 272 -4.23 9.38 16.67
C PHE A 272 -5.48 10.16 16.25
N LYS A 273 -6.08 10.93 17.19
CA LYS A 273 -7.27 11.75 16.91
C LYS A 273 -7.01 12.78 15.81
N ARG A 274 -5.85 13.44 15.84
CA ARG A 274 -5.47 14.40 14.78
C ARG A 274 -5.39 13.75 13.39
N ARG A 275 -4.98 12.47 13.31
CA ARG A 275 -4.74 11.77 12.03
C ARG A 275 -5.95 10.96 11.54
N ARG A 276 -6.79 10.49 12.44
CA ARG A 276 -7.95 9.60 12.11
C ARG A 276 -9.31 10.24 12.40
N GLY A 277 -9.33 11.46 12.93
CA GLY A 277 -10.57 12.18 13.23
C GLY A 277 -11.31 11.72 14.49
N SER A 278 -10.94 10.57 15.06
CA SER A 278 -11.54 9.98 16.25
C SER A 278 -10.47 9.48 17.23
N THR A 279 -10.83 9.25 18.48
CA THR A 279 -9.94 8.63 19.47
C THR A 279 -9.73 7.16 19.14
N PRO A 280 -8.65 6.50 19.64
CA PRO A 280 -8.46 5.06 19.46
C PRO A 280 -9.64 4.22 19.95
N THR A 281 -10.28 4.60 21.06
CA THR A 281 -11.46 3.91 21.61
C THR A 281 -12.65 4.03 20.67
N GLU A 282 -13.00 5.24 20.24
CA GLU A 282 -14.08 5.48 19.28
C GLU A 282 -13.81 4.76 17.95
N TYR A 283 -12.55 4.73 17.52
CA TYR A 283 -12.14 4.02 16.31
C TYR A 283 -12.38 2.52 16.45
N ARG A 284 -11.96 1.92 17.56
CA ARG A 284 -12.20 0.51 17.85
C ARG A 284 -13.70 0.19 17.89
N GLU A 285 -14.49 0.96 18.63
CA GLU A 285 -15.94 0.76 18.73
C GLU A 285 -16.64 0.81 17.37
N LYS A 286 -16.19 1.71 16.49
CA LYS A 286 -16.76 1.87 15.16
C LYS A 286 -16.37 0.72 14.21
N TYR A 287 -15.14 0.23 14.28
CA TYR A 287 -14.59 -0.68 13.27
C TYR A 287 -14.39 -2.13 13.74
N SER A 288 -14.31 -2.41 15.06
CA SER A 288 -14.28 -3.79 15.58
C SER A 288 -15.64 -4.51 15.45
N ARG A 289 -16.75 -3.76 15.39
CA ARG A 289 -18.08 -4.34 15.13
C ARG A 289 -18.23 -4.86 13.68
N SER A 290 -17.32 -4.56 12.80
CA SER A 290 -17.31 -5.07 11.41
C SER A 290 -16.65 -6.43 11.27
N ARG A 291 -16.12 -7.01 12.34
CA ARG A 291 -15.50 -8.34 12.36
C ARG A 291 -16.15 -9.25 13.39
N PHE A 292 -17.43 -9.57 13.24
CA PHE A 292 -17.91 -10.87 13.74
C PHE A 292 -17.81 -11.86 12.58
N ILE A 293 -16.67 -12.54 12.55
CA ILE A 293 -16.51 -13.81 11.84
C ILE A 293 -17.32 -14.83 12.63
N ILE A 294 -18.29 -15.42 11.96
CA ILE A 294 -18.85 -16.72 12.32
C ILE A 294 -18.29 -17.72 11.30
#